data_368978c97eaa4ccc04ade60238386286
#
_entry.id   368978c97eaa4ccc04ade60238386286
#
_cell.length_a   1.000
_cell.length_b   1.000
_cell.length_c   1.000
_cell.angle_alpha   90.00
_cell.angle_beta   90.00
_cell.angle_gamma   90.00
#
_symmetry.space_group_name_H-M   'P 1'
#
loop_
_entity.id
_entity.type
_entity.pdbx_description
1 polymer ?
#
loop_
_entity_poly.entity_id
_entity_poly.type
_entity_poly.pdbx_seq_one_letter_code
_entity_poly.pdbx_strand_id
1 'polypeptide(L)'
;DLKQPVNVVNRTGGSGVVGHQAIATAAPDGYTFGLITLEITLMHWAGLTDLTYEKFTPLGLVNQDFAAIHVKADSPYKNVKELFAHIKANPNKVVASGTGQGGSWHVALAGLMQADGVSPTSIRWVPSTGAATALTDLAAGGVAFVACSMPEAEALIKAGRIRSLVFFSPKRAPNFPDVPT
;
A
#
# COMPACT_ATOMS: atom_id res chain seq x y z
N ASP A 1 -21.18 19.52 7.51
CA ASP A 1 -21.74 19.95 6.22
C ASP A 1 -21.25 21.35 5.91
N LEU A 2 -20.43 21.46 4.86
CA LEU A 2 -19.79 22.73 4.45
C LEU A 2 -20.76 23.65 3.67
N LYS A 3 -21.92 23.14 3.24
CA LYS A 3 -22.92 23.86 2.40
C LYS A 3 -22.32 24.48 1.14
N GLN A 4 -21.19 23.96 0.70
CA GLN A 4 -20.44 24.41 -0.48
C GLN A 4 -20.00 23.17 -1.31
N PRO A 5 -19.92 23.27 -2.62
CA PRO A 5 -19.39 22.20 -3.44
C PRO A 5 -17.91 22.00 -3.14
N VAL A 6 -17.48 20.73 -3.10
CA VAL A 6 -16.08 20.33 -2.91
C VAL A 6 -15.62 19.55 -4.13
N ASN A 7 -14.59 20.06 -4.81
CA ASN A 7 -13.97 19.37 -5.92
C ASN A 7 -12.82 18.51 -5.44
N VAL A 8 -12.93 17.19 -5.62
CA VAL A 8 -11.86 16.24 -5.29
C VAL A 8 -10.88 16.14 -6.46
N VAL A 9 -9.61 16.39 -6.17
CA VAL A 9 -8.53 16.32 -7.17
C VAL A 9 -7.47 15.34 -6.68
N ASN A 10 -7.17 14.32 -7.50
CA ASN A 10 -6.10 13.37 -7.23
C ASN A 10 -4.77 13.91 -7.78
N ARG A 11 -3.77 14.03 -6.90
CA ARG A 11 -2.40 14.42 -7.25
C ARG A 11 -1.45 13.32 -6.84
N THR A 12 -1.24 12.36 -7.73
CA THR A 12 -0.40 11.18 -7.49
C THR A 12 1.04 11.41 -7.92
N GLY A 13 1.97 10.61 -7.39
CA GLY A 13 3.38 10.58 -7.78
C GLY A 13 4.35 10.73 -6.61
N GLY A 14 5.59 10.29 -6.83
CA GLY A 14 6.67 10.39 -5.84
C GLY A 14 6.37 9.75 -4.50
N SER A 15 5.69 8.59 -4.48
CA SER A 15 5.22 7.93 -3.25
C SER A 15 4.40 8.85 -2.34
N GLY A 16 3.55 9.70 -2.93
CA GLY A 16 2.69 10.65 -2.21
C GLY A 16 3.25 12.08 -2.09
N VAL A 17 4.52 12.32 -2.41
CA VAL A 17 5.15 13.64 -2.27
C VAL A 17 4.39 14.72 -3.03
N VAL A 18 3.96 14.44 -4.28
CA VAL A 18 3.26 15.41 -5.13
C VAL A 18 1.97 15.92 -4.48
N GLY A 19 1.16 15.01 -3.93
CA GLY A 19 -0.10 15.37 -3.27
C GLY A 19 0.14 16.12 -1.95
N HIS A 20 1.00 15.60 -1.09
CA HIS A 20 1.30 16.22 0.20
C HIS A 20 1.94 17.62 0.02
N GLN A 21 2.85 17.77 -0.94
CA GLN A 21 3.46 19.07 -1.26
C GLN A 21 2.39 20.07 -1.74
N ALA A 22 1.47 19.64 -2.59
CA ALA A 22 0.40 20.51 -3.08
C ALA A 22 -0.52 21.03 -1.94
N ILE A 23 -0.76 20.21 -0.91
CA ILE A 23 -1.51 20.63 0.27
C ILE A 23 -0.67 21.59 1.13
N ALA A 24 0.61 21.25 1.39
CA ALA A 24 1.49 22.04 2.24
C ALA A 24 1.80 23.45 1.69
N THR A 25 1.76 23.61 0.35
CA THR A 25 2.05 24.90 -0.32
C THR A 25 0.79 25.68 -0.71
N ALA A 26 -0.40 25.13 -0.44
CA ALA A 26 -1.65 25.87 -0.69
C ALA A 26 -1.78 27.07 0.24
N ALA A 27 -2.53 28.07 -0.21
CA ALA A 27 -2.86 29.22 0.64
C ALA A 27 -3.63 28.74 1.90
N PRO A 28 -3.27 29.24 3.10
CA PRO A 28 -3.91 28.83 4.34
C PRO A 28 -5.23 29.58 4.59
N ASP A 29 -6.08 29.63 3.58
CA ASP A 29 -7.34 30.37 3.53
C ASP A 29 -8.58 29.52 3.85
N GLY A 30 -8.37 28.19 4.09
CA GLY A 30 -9.44 27.26 4.38
C GLY A 30 -10.14 26.68 3.14
N TYR A 31 -9.78 27.07 1.94
CA TYR A 31 -10.38 26.56 0.70
C TYR A 31 -9.65 25.34 0.13
N THR A 32 -8.45 25.03 0.61
CA THR A 32 -7.71 23.84 0.23
C THR A 32 -7.42 23.00 1.46
N PHE A 33 -7.89 21.75 1.46
CA PHE A 33 -7.55 20.75 2.44
C PHE A 33 -7.33 19.39 1.73
N GLY A 34 -6.71 18.44 2.40
CA GLY A 34 -6.42 17.18 1.76
C GLY A 34 -6.30 16.01 2.72
N LEU A 35 -6.33 14.81 2.16
CA LEU A 35 -6.01 13.59 2.89
C LEU A 35 -4.48 13.45 2.96
N ILE A 36 -3.99 13.45 4.20
CA ILE A 36 -2.60 13.13 4.50
C ILE A 36 -2.53 11.64 4.79
N THR A 37 -1.72 10.93 4.04
CA THR A 37 -1.54 9.49 4.19
C THR A 37 -0.33 9.15 5.06
N LEU A 38 -0.17 7.89 5.42
CA LEU A 38 0.93 7.40 6.26
C LEU A 38 2.32 7.78 5.69
N GLU A 39 2.43 7.94 4.38
CA GLU A 39 3.67 8.29 3.70
C GLU A 39 4.33 9.56 4.25
N ILE A 40 3.57 10.52 4.80
CA ILE A 40 4.13 11.73 5.43
C ILE A 40 5.12 11.38 6.55
N THR A 41 4.96 10.26 7.21
CA THR A 41 5.86 9.80 8.27
C THR A 41 7.12 9.11 7.75
N LEU A 42 7.14 8.73 6.47
CA LEU A 42 8.18 7.89 5.87
C LEU A 42 9.00 8.61 4.80
N MET A 43 8.37 9.51 4.03
CA MET A 43 8.95 10.05 2.79
C MET A 43 10.22 10.87 3.01
N HIS A 44 10.38 11.57 4.14
CA HIS A 44 11.60 12.31 4.44
C HIS A 44 12.73 11.35 4.85
N TRP A 45 12.46 10.28 5.57
CA TRP A 45 13.44 9.24 5.89
C TRP A 45 13.91 8.47 4.65
N ALA A 46 13.03 8.33 3.66
CA ALA A 46 13.36 7.73 2.36
C ALA A 46 14.14 8.70 1.43
N GLY A 47 14.42 9.92 1.86
CA GLY A 47 15.10 10.93 1.05
C GLY A 47 14.30 11.47 -0.12
N LEU A 48 12.96 11.32 -0.10
CA LEU A 48 12.08 11.74 -1.19
C LEU A 48 11.70 13.23 -1.10
N THR A 49 11.74 13.82 0.09
CA THR A 49 11.36 15.21 0.36
C THR A 49 11.79 15.62 1.76
N ASP A 50 11.92 16.93 2.00
CA ASP A 50 12.10 17.51 3.35
C ASP A 50 10.78 17.78 4.07
N LEU A 51 9.63 17.43 3.45
CA LEU A 51 8.30 17.65 3.99
C LEU A 51 8.05 16.71 5.18
N THR A 52 7.59 17.30 6.30
CA THR A 52 7.20 16.57 7.50
C THR A 52 5.74 16.88 7.88
N TYR A 53 5.17 16.09 8.77
CA TYR A 53 3.81 16.29 9.28
C TYR A 53 3.61 17.65 9.97
N GLU A 54 4.67 18.29 10.46
CA GLU A 54 4.64 19.60 11.13
C GLU A 54 4.18 20.74 10.22
N LYS A 55 4.18 20.52 8.91
CA LYS A 55 3.71 21.49 7.91
C LYS A 55 2.17 21.50 7.76
N PHE A 56 1.47 20.68 8.52
CA PHE A 56 0.02 20.52 8.38
C PHE A 56 -0.71 20.79 9.70
N THR A 57 -1.93 21.30 9.60
CA THR A 57 -2.87 21.37 10.71
C THR A 57 -3.85 20.21 10.60
N PRO A 58 -3.84 19.22 11.52
CA PRO A 58 -4.74 18.08 11.46
C PRO A 58 -6.16 18.49 11.78
N LEU A 59 -7.12 18.08 10.97
CA LEU A 59 -8.55 18.28 11.18
C LEU A 59 -9.23 17.08 11.83
N GLY A 60 -8.73 15.87 11.55
CA GLY A 60 -9.26 14.63 12.11
C GLY A 60 -8.73 13.38 11.44
N LEU A 61 -8.91 12.23 12.08
CA LEU A 61 -8.61 10.92 11.52
C LEU A 61 -9.80 10.45 10.69
N VAL A 62 -9.58 10.20 9.41
CA VAL A 62 -10.63 9.77 8.47
C VAL A 62 -10.80 8.26 8.45
N ASN A 63 -9.68 7.52 8.38
CA ASN A 63 -9.70 6.06 8.43
C ASN A 63 -8.39 5.52 9.03
N GLN A 64 -8.39 4.23 9.32
CA GLN A 64 -7.22 3.45 9.66
C GLN A 64 -7.20 2.22 8.76
N ASP A 65 -6.12 2.02 8.03
CA ASP A 65 -6.00 0.93 7.07
C ASP A 65 -4.73 0.11 7.32
N PHE A 66 -4.81 -1.19 7.03
CA PHE A 66 -3.72 -2.13 7.24
C PHE A 66 -3.33 -2.78 5.92
N ALA A 67 -2.05 -3.10 5.78
CA ALA A 67 -1.55 -3.83 4.63
C ALA A 67 -2.06 -5.28 4.60
N ALA A 68 -2.08 -5.84 3.41
CA ALA A 68 -2.30 -7.26 3.16
C ALA A 68 -1.40 -7.73 2.01
N ILE A 69 -1.19 -9.02 1.89
CA ILE A 69 -0.53 -9.63 0.73
C ILE A 69 -1.59 -10.32 -0.13
N HIS A 70 -1.62 -9.95 -1.39
CA HIS A 70 -2.53 -10.50 -2.39
C HIS A 70 -1.75 -11.24 -3.47
N VAL A 71 -2.29 -12.38 -3.88
CA VAL A 71 -1.76 -13.19 -4.99
C VAL A 71 -2.87 -13.45 -6.01
N LYS A 72 -2.51 -13.84 -7.23
CA LYS A 72 -3.48 -14.30 -8.24
C LYS A 72 -4.27 -15.49 -7.68
N ALA A 73 -5.54 -15.65 -8.07
CA ALA A 73 -6.41 -16.69 -7.53
C ALA A 73 -5.84 -18.10 -7.69
N ASP A 74 -5.19 -18.38 -8.83
CA ASP A 74 -4.54 -19.65 -9.16
C ASP A 74 -3.06 -19.73 -8.73
N SER A 75 -2.60 -18.79 -7.91
CA SER A 75 -1.23 -18.80 -7.37
C SER A 75 -0.91 -20.10 -6.64
N PRO A 76 0.31 -20.66 -6.79
CA PRO A 76 0.71 -21.88 -6.08
C PRO A 76 0.83 -21.69 -4.57
N TYR A 77 1.02 -20.45 -4.08
CA TYR A 77 1.24 -20.17 -2.65
C TYR A 77 -0.09 -20.18 -1.88
N LYS A 78 -0.30 -21.15 -1.01
CA LYS A 78 -1.52 -21.28 -0.20
C LYS A 78 -1.57 -20.29 0.99
N ASN A 79 -0.41 -19.88 1.47
CA ASN A 79 -0.25 -18.99 2.63
C ASN A 79 1.05 -18.19 2.50
N VAL A 80 1.24 -17.21 3.40
CA VAL A 80 2.43 -16.35 3.40
C VAL A 80 3.72 -17.10 3.69
N LYS A 81 3.68 -18.18 4.48
CA LYS A 81 4.86 -18.98 4.81
C LYS A 81 5.42 -19.69 3.57
N GLU A 82 4.54 -20.25 2.74
CA GLU A 82 4.94 -20.86 1.45
C GLU A 82 5.54 -19.82 0.49
N LEU A 83 4.94 -18.63 0.39
CA LEU A 83 5.50 -17.53 -0.40
C LEU A 83 6.89 -17.15 0.09
N PHE A 84 7.06 -16.94 1.40
CA PHE A 84 8.34 -16.55 1.98
C PHE A 84 9.39 -17.64 1.91
N ALA A 85 9.02 -18.90 2.07
CA ALA A 85 9.92 -20.03 1.84
C ALA A 85 10.42 -20.06 0.38
N HIS A 86 9.53 -19.81 -0.56
CA HIS A 86 9.90 -19.72 -1.99
C HIS A 86 10.85 -18.54 -2.26
N ILE A 87 10.60 -17.38 -1.65
CA ILE A 87 11.47 -16.19 -1.78
C ILE A 87 12.86 -16.49 -1.20
N LYS A 88 12.94 -17.12 -0.01
CA LYS A 88 14.22 -17.52 0.60
C LYS A 88 15.04 -18.46 -0.30
N ALA A 89 14.36 -19.42 -0.93
CA ALA A 89 15.01 -20.38 -1.82
C ALA A 89 15.38 -19.78 -3.20
N ASN A 90 14.75 -18.69 -3.59
CA ASN A 90 14.90 -18.08 -4.91
C ASN A 90 15.07 -16.55 -4.80
N PRO A 91 16.15 -16.04 -4.16
CA PRO A 91 16.34 -14.62 -3.96
C PRO A 91 16.38 -13.87 -5.30
N ASN A 92 15.72 -12.71 -5.35
CA ASN A 92 15.61 -11.84 -6.51
C ASN A 92 14.89 -12.43 -7.74
N LYS A 93 14.18 -13.57 -7.60
CA LYS A 93 13.38 -14.16 -8.68
C LYS A 93 11.91 -13.76 -8.59
N VAL A 94 11.42 -13.45 -7.39
CA VAL A 94 10.01 -13.09 -7.16
C VAL A 94 9.82 -11.59 -7.35
N VAL A 95 8.86 -11.24 -8.19
CA VAL A 95 8.49 -9.85 -8.49
C VAL A 95 7.26 -9.48 -7.67
N ALA A 96 7.33 -8.37 -6.96
CA ALA A 96 6.23 -7.81 -6.16
C ALA A 96 5.95 -6.37 -6.56
N SER A 97 4.74 -5.91 -6.27
CA SER A 97 4.32 -4.53 -6.49
C SER A 97 3.37 -4.06 -5.37
N GLY A 98 2.92 -2.83 -5.46
CA GLY A 98 1.99 -2.19 -4.53
C GLY A 98 1.82 -0.73 -4.92
N THR A 99 2.61 0.15 -4.30
CA THR A 99 2.72 1.56 -4.68
C THR A 99 4.18 1.91 -4.97
N GLY A 100 4.59 3.16 -4.77
CA GLY A 100 5.98 3.57 -4.92
C GLY A 100 6.92 2.85 -3.95
N GLN A 101 8.16 2.69 -4.36
CA GLN A 101 9.21 2.18 -3.48
C GLN A 101 9.42 3.15 -2.31
N GLY A 102 9.56 2.64 -1.08
CA GLY A 102 9.64 3.45 0.13
C GLY A 102 8.28 3.95 0.65
N GLY A 103 7.18 3.70 -0.07
CA GLY A 103 5.83 3.97 0.41
C GLY A 103 5.34 2.96 1.47
N SER A 104 4.16 3.24 2.06
CA SER A 104 3.63 2.49 3.21
C SER A 104 3.53 0.99 2.97
N TRP A 105 3.03 0.57 1.81
CA TRP A 105 2.86 -0.85 1.49
C TRP A 105 4.20 -1.58 1.31
N HIS A 106 5.18 -0.91 0.71
CA HIS A 106 6.53 -1.46 0.57
C HIS A 106 7.21 -1.63 1.94
N VAL A 107 7.12 -0.61 2.82
CA VAL A 107 7.71 -0.65 4.16
C VAL A 107 7.00 -1.68 5.05
N ALA A 108 5.68 -1.77 4.99
CA ALA A 108 4.92 -2.78 5.74
C ALA A 108 5.31 -4.21 5.32
N LEU A 109 5.44 -4.47 4.01
CA LEU A 109 5.93 -5.75 3.50
C LEU A 109 7.35 -6.04 3.99
N ALA A 110 8.26 -5.06 3.88
CA ALA A 110 9.64 -5.21 4.33
C ALA A 110 9.73 -5.57 5.82
N GLY A 111 8.89 -4.94 6.66
CA GLY A 111 8.79 -5.25 8.08
C GLY A 111 8.32 -6.69 8.33
N LEU A 112 7.28 -7.15 7.63
CA LEU A 112 6.80 -8.54 7.77
C LEU A 112 7.86 -9.55 7.30
N MET A 113 8.49 -9.30 6.15
CA MET A 113 9.57 -10.15 5.64
C MET A 113 10.71 -10.27 6.66
N GLN A 114 11.15 -9.14 7.22
CA GLN A 114 12.21 -9.11 8.22
C GLN A 114 11.82 -9.88 9.49
N ALA A 115 10.60 -9.72 9.97
CA ALA A 115 10.07 -10.45 11.13
C ALA A 115 10.06 -11.96 10.93
N ASP A 116 9.84 -12.43 9.69
CA ASP A 116 9.89 -13.86 9.31
C ASP A 116 11.30 -14.33 8.88
N GLY A 117 12.32 -13.49 9.07
CA GLY A 117 13.71 -13.81 8.72
C GLY A 117 13.96 -13.91 7.21
N VAL A 118 13.18 -13.17 6.41
CA VAL A 118 13.37 -13.00 4.97
C VAL A 118 13.98 -11.64 4.71
N SER A 119 15.09 -11.56 3.98
CA SER A 119 15.64 -10.25 3.61
C SER A 119 14.66 -9.50 2.68
N PRO A 120 14.28 -8.26 3.00
CA PRO A 120 13.46 -7.44 2.11
C PRO A 120 14.06 -7.22 0.72
N THR A 121 15.38 -7.32 0.60
CA THR A 121 16.09 -7.21 -0.68
C THR A 121 16.05 -8.49 -1.52
N SER A 122 15.45 -9.58 -1.01
CA SER A 122 15.30 -10.85 -1.75
C SER A 122 14.17 -10.84 -2.78
N ILE A 123 13.41 -9.76 -2.88
CA ILE A 123 12.38 -9.56 -3.91
C ILE A 123 12.76 -8.44 -4.86
N ARG A 124 12.16 -8.47 -6.05
CA ARG A 124 12.21 -7.34 -6.99
C ARG A 124 10.93 -6.54 -6.85
N TRP A 125 11.03 -5.38 -6.21
CA TRP A 125 9.90 -4.46 -6.13
C TRP A 125 9.77 -3.68 -7.43
N VAL A 126 8.57 -3.70 -8.03
CA VAL A 126 8.19 -2.91 -9.20
C VAL A 126 7.26 -1.79 -8.72
N PRO A 127 7.71 -0.54 -8.72
CA PRO A 127 6.86 0.58 -8.31
C PRO A 127 5.64 0.72 -9.22
N SER A 128 4.52 1.13 -8.63
CA SER A 128 3.29 1.45 -9.35
C SER A 128 2.76 2.82 -8.94
N THR A 129 1.97 3.44 -9.80
CA THR A 129 1.33 4.74 -9.53
C THR A 129 0.22 4.66 -8.48
N GLY A 130 -0.23 3.45 -8.14
CA GLY A 130 -1.23 3.17 -7.13
C GLY A 130 -1.55 1.68 -7.05
N ALA A 131 -2.23 1.26 -5.98
CA ALA A 131 -2.58 -0.14 -5.78
C ALA A 131 -3.48 -0.69 -6.90
N ALA A 132 -4.40 0.09 -7.42
CA ALA A 132 -5.29 -0.34 -8.51
C ALA A 132 -4.51 -0.82 -9.76
N THR A 133 -3.45 -0.07 -10.15
CA THR A 133 -2.59 -0.46 -11.27
C THR A 133 -1.81 -1.74 -10.94
N ALA A 134 -1.22 -1.83 -9.74
CA ALA A 134 -0.49 -3.01 -9.30
C ALA A 134 -1.39 -4.26 -9.24
N LEU A 135 -2.62 -4.13 -8.76
CA LEU A 135 -3.60 -5.22 -8.67
C LEU A 135 -4.09 -5.68 -10.05
N THR A 136 -4.20 -4.76 -11.01
CA THR A 136 -4.50 -5.11 -12.41
C THR A 136 -3.37 -5.94 -13.00
N ASP A 137 -2.13 -5.54 -12.77
CA ASP A 137 -0.94 -6.28 -13.20
C ASP A 137 -0.84 -7.65 -12.53
N LEU A 138 -1.16 -7.74 -11.22
CA LEU A 138 -1.27 -9.02 -10.51
C LEU A 138 -2.29 -9.96 -11.15
N ALA A 139 -3.49 -9.46 -11.43
CA ALA A 139 -4.56 -10.25 -12.04
C ALA A 139 -4.21 -10.71 -13.46
N ALA A 140 -3.37 -9.97 -14.16
CA ALA A 140 -2.81 -10.33 -15.47
C ALA A 140 -1.60 -11.28 -15.37
N GLY A 141 -1.00 -11.46 -14.18
CA GLY A 141 0.17 -12.31 -13.96
C GLY A 141 1.52 -11.63 -14.19
N GLY A 142 1.56 -10.31 -14.29
CA GLY A 142 2.79 -9.53 -14.47
C GLY A 142 3.66 -9.48 -13.21
N VAL A 143 3.05 -9.62 -12.03
CA VAL A 143 3.75 -9.74 -10.74
C VAL A 143 3.27 -10.96 -9.97
N ALA A 144 4.10 -11.49 -9.07
CA ALA A 144 3.76 -12.68 -8.29
C ALA A 144 2.82 -12.37 -7.12
N PHE A 145 2.97 -11.19 -6.52
CA PHE A 145 2.10 -10.72 -5.45
C PHE A 145 2.10 -9.18 -5.35
N VAL A 146 1.07 -8.66 -4.69
CA VAL A 146 0.93 -7.22 -4.40
C VAL A 146 0.73 -7.04 -2.89
N ALA A 147 1.42 -6.03 -2.33
CA ALA A 147 1.16 -5.52 -1.00
C ALA A 147 0.32 -4.24 -1.12
N CYS A 148 -0.90 -4.26 -0.58
CA CYS A 148 -1.77 -3.10 -0.46
C CYS A 148 -2.88 -3.39 0.57
N SER A 149 -3.82 -2.47 0.75
CA SER A 149 -4.91 -2.69 1.71
C SER A 149 -5.99 -3.64 1.19
N MET A 150 -6.77 -4.21 2.13
CA MET A 150 -7.90 -5.07 1.78
C MET A 150 -8.99 -4.34 0.98
N PRO A 151 -9.42 -3.12 1.34
CA PRO A 151 -10.40 -2.37 0.56
C PRO A 151 -9.99 -2.11 -0.89
N GLU A 152 -8.71 -1.82 -1.14
CA GLU A 152 -8.20 -1.61 -2.51
C GLU A 152 -8.33 -2.89 -3.36
N ALA A 153 -8.18 -4.06 -2.75
CA ALA A 153 -8.23 -5.37 -3.41
C ALA A 153 -9.63 -5.97 -3.51
N GLU A 154 -10.61 -5.45 -2.76
CA GLU A 154 -11.93 -6.06 -2.53
C GLU A 154 -12.66 -6.44 -3.82
N ALA A 155 -12.69 -5.54 -4.80
CA ALA A 155 -13.39 -5.78 -6.06
C ALA A 155 -12.83 -7.00 -6.82
N LEU A 156 -11.50 -7.13 -6.88
CA LEU A 156 -10.85 -8.26 -7.55
C LEU A 156 -10.93 -9.56 -6.75
N ILE A 157 -10.95 -9.48 -5.41
CA ILE A 157 -11.17 -10.64 -4.54
C ILE A 157 -12.60 -11.17 -4.77
N LYS A 158 -13.62 -10.30 -4.72
CA LYS A 158 -15.03 -10.66 -4.99
C LYS A 158 -15.23 -11.21 -6.40
N ALA A 159 -14.48 -10.73 -7.37
CA ALA A 159 -14.48 -11.24 -8.74
C ALA A 159 -13.73 -12.59 -8.91
N GLY A 160 -13.11 -13.11 -7.83
CA GLY A 160 -12.35 -14.35 -7.88
C GLY A 160 -11.07 -14.29 -8.71
N ARG A 161 -10.53 -13.10 -8.97
CA ARG A 161 -9.32 -12.90 -9.77
C ARG A 161 -8.04 -12.98 -8.94
N ILE A 162 -8.12 -12.56 -7.70
CA ILE A 162 -7.04 -12.57 -6.72
C ILE A 162 -7.55 -13.10 -5.37
N ARG A 163 -6.65 -13.44 -4.48
CA ARG A 163 -6.94 -13.78 -3.08
C ARG A 163 -5.87 -13.25 -2.15
N SER A 164 -6.23 -13.07 -0.88
CA SER A 164 -5.30 -12.59 0.16
C SER A 164 -4.68 -13.76 0.91
N LEU A 165 -3.39 -13.64 1.22
CA LEU A 165 -2.64 -14.62 2.01
C LEU A 165 -2.59 -14.26 3.49
N VAL A 166 -2.57 -12.96 3.81
CA VAL A 166 -2.45 -12.44 5.18
C VAL A 166 -2.91 -10.99 5.24
N PHE A 167 -3.45 -10.59 6.37
CA PHE A 167 -3.85 -9.22 6.69
C PHE A 167 -3.05 -8.74 7.91
N PHE A 168 -2.35 -7.61 7.82
CA PHE A 168 -1.41 -7.11 8.84
C PHE A 168 -2.14 -6.37 9.97
N SER A 169 -3.18 -6.97 10.51
CA SER A 169 -4.02 -6.39 11.53
C SER A 169 -4.08 -7.31 12.75
N PRO A 170 -4.25 -6.76 13.97
CA PRO A 170 -4.45 -7.59 15.15
C PRO A 170 -5.78 -8.36 15.15
N LYS A 171 -6.70 -8.01 14.24
CA LYS A 171 -8.01 -8.65 14.07
C LYS A 171 -8.29 -8.91 12.61
N ARG A 172 -8.99 -9.99 12.32
CA ARG A 172 -9.44 -10.32 10.95
C ARG A 172 -10.38 -9.23 10.41
N ALA A 173 -10.32 -9.00 9.10
CA ALA A 173 -11.24 -8.09 8.44
C ALA A 173 -12.66 -8.66 8.47
N PRO A 174 -13.68 -7.90 8.92
CA PRO A 174 -15.06 -8.41 9.03
C PRO A 174 -15.61 -8.94 7.69
N ASN A 175 -15.26 -8.28 6.58
CA ASN A 175 -15.69 -8.68 5.23
C ASN A 175 -14.88 -9.85 4.66
N PHE A 176 -13.79 -10.26 5.30
CA PHE A 176 -12.89 -11.33 4.85
C PHE A 176 -12.42 -12.17 6.06
N PRO A 177 -13.35 -12.83 6.77
CA PRO A 177 -13.06 -13.53 8.02
C PRO A 177 -12.11 -14.74 7.84
N ASP A 178 -12.01 -15.26 6.63
CA ASP A 178 -11.15 -16.41 6.32
C ASP A 178 -9.68 -16.00 6.08
N VAL A 179 -9.40 -14.71 5.88
CA VAL A 179 -8.03 -14.21 5.69
C VAL A 179 -7.33 -14.17 7.05
N PRO A 180 -6.20 -14.88 7.23
CA PRO A 180 -5.45 -14.88 8.48
C PRO A 180 -4.77 -13.54 8.74
N THR A 181 -4.44 -13.30 10.02
CA THR A 181 -3.67 -12.13 10.50
C THR A 181 -2.30 -12.57 11.00
#